data_b4a038f1040ea675fda06823898597e2
#
_entry.id   b4a038f1040ea675fda06823898597e2
#
_cell.length_a   1.000
_cell.length_b   1.000
_cell.length_c   1.000
_cell.angle_alpha   90.00
_cell.angle_beta   90.00
_cell.angle_gamma   90.00
#
_symmetry.space_group_name_H-M   'P 1'
#
loop_
_entity.id
_entity.type
_entity.pdbx_description
1 polymer ?
#
loop_
_entity_poly.entity_id
_entity_poly.type
_entity_poly.pdbx_seq_one_letter_code
_entity_poly.pdbx_strand_id
1 'polypeptide(L)'
;EDRFSNIYDGFKAYPVTCTNDCYPASADIECESDMQNCQFVGNNPTVNSHTGFNVTWLGHASFLLNTASGEQILIDPVFGQFDWPVNWAFRLAEGFSRNEPAEVGEDKLAQTDAVVYSHIHYDHFNKADIAELGTKPEYLVPLGFAEHFPNRGYTIKEMAWYTSKSVGKTSIHFVPAHHFSNRIWVPYLYEDDNATLWGGWVFESEGKTLFFAGDTGYSPHF
;
A
#
# COMPACT_ATOMS: atom_id res chain seq x y z
N GLU A 1 4.01 6.56 -26.61
CA GLU A 1 4.48 5.82 -25.44
C GLU A 1 3.39 4.87 -24.99
N ASP A 2 3.76 3.62 -24.75
CA ASP A 2 2.81 2.60 -24.28
C ASP A 2 2.45 2.93 -22.83
N ARG A 3 1.14 3.01 -22.53
CA ARG A 3 0.64 3.29 -21.19
C ARG A 3 -0.14 2.10 -20.68
N PHE A 4 -0.10 1.87 -19.38
CA PHE A 4 -0.91 0.82 -18.76
C PHE A 4 -2.38 1.23 -18.72
N SER A 5 -3.26 0.23 -18.73
CA SER A 5 -4.71 0.40 -18.58
C SER A 5 -5.30 -0.66 -17.67
N ASN A 6 -6.46 -0.36 -17.09
CA ASN A 6 -7.19 -1.37 -16.33
C ASN A 6 -7.60 -2.54 -17.22
N ILE A 7 -7.59 -3.75 -16.67
CA ILE A 7 -8.02 -4.97 -17.40
C ILE A 7 -9.50 -4.90 -17.77
N TYR A 8 -10.31 -4.24 -16.93
CA TYR A 8 -11.73 -4.03 -17.16
C TYR A 8 -12.00 -2.55 -17.33
N ASP A 9 -12.45 -2.15 -18.52
CA ASP A 9 -12.91 -0.81 -18.82
C ASP A 9 -14.34 -0.61 -18.31
N GLY A 10 -14.58 0.52 -17.67
CA GLY A 10 -15.90 1.03 -17.33
C GLY A 10 -16.29 0.90 -15.87
N PHE A 11 -17.06 1.89 -15.45
CA PHE A 11 -17.74 1.92 -14.17
C PHE A 11 -18.88 0.89 -14.23
N LYS A 12 -18.65 -0.32 -13.76
CA LYS A 12 -19.74 -1.16 -13.34
C LYS A 12 -20.13 -0.69 -11.94
N ALA A 13 -21.11 0.21 -11.87
CA ALA A 13 -21.85 0.35 -10.63
C ALA A 13 -22.48 -1.01 -10.35
N TYR A 14 -21.90 -1.77 -9.46
CA TYR A 14 -22.58 -2.92 -8.91
C TYR A 14 -23.62 -2.32 -7.97
N PRO A 15 -24.92 -2.46 -8.28
CA PRO A 15 -25.92 -2.08 -7.31
C PRO A 15 -25.65 -2.93 -6.08
N VAL A 16 -25.22 -2.31 -5.02
CA VAL A 16 -25.34 -2.92 -3.71
C VAL A 16 -26.84 -3.00 -3.46
N THR A 17 -27.45 -4.06 -3.94
CA THR A 17 -28.88 -4.36 -3.73
C THR A 17 -29.10 -4.88 -2.31
N CYS A 18 -28.43 -4.25 -1.36
CA CYS A 18 -28.66 -4.55 0.00
C CYS A 18 -29.82 -3.69 0.47
N THR A 19 -30.98 -4.29 0.70
CA THR A 19 -32.18 -3.60 1.14
C THR A 19 -32.38 -3.66 2.64
N ASN A 20 -31.73 -4.56 3.37
CA ASN A 20 -31.81 -4.67 4.83
C ASN A 20 -30.62 -5.46 5.38
N ASP A 21 -29.98 -4.94 6.41
CA ASP A 21 -28.95 -5.60 7.26
C ASP A 21 -27.81 -6.31 6.53
N CYS A 22 -27.35 -5.74 5.43
CA CYS A 22 -26.25 -6.31 4.64
C CYS A 22 -24.90 -6.28 5.34
N TYR A 23 -24.78 -5.39 6.28
CA TYR A 23 -23.65 -5.30 7.19
C TYR A 23 -24.22 -5.34 8.61
N PRO A 24 -24.44 -6.54 9.17
CA PRO A 24 -24.82 -6.62 10.58
C PRO A 24 -23.78 -5.85 11.37
N ALA A 25 -24.24 -4.89 12.17
CA ALA A 25 -23.36 -4.17 13.06
C ALA A 25 -22.59 -5.20 13.89
N SER A 26 -21.27 -5.17 13.81
CA SER A 26 -20.49 -6.01 14.71
C SER A 26 -20.79 -5.52 16.14
N ALA A 27 -21.16 -6.42 17.03
CA ALA A 27 -21.34 -6.09 18.43
C ALA A 27 -20.04 -5.57 19.09
N ASP A 28 -18.94 -5.72 18.41
CA ASP A 28 -17.61 -5.27 18.85
C ASP A 28 -17.20 -3.91 18.29
N ILE A 29 -18.09 -3.22 17.57
CA ILE A 29 -17.84 -1.87 17.04
C ILE A 29 -18.90 -0.93 17.56
N GLU A 30 -18.49 0.07 18.33
CA GLU A 30 -19.32 1.19 18.76
C GLU A 30 -18.99 2.42 17.92
N CYS A 31 -20.02 3.02 17.32
CA CYS A 31 -19.90 4.24 16.54
C CYS A 31 -20.66 5.38 17.23
N GLU A 32 -20.12 6.59 17.21
CA GLU A 32 -20.88 7.79 17.53
C GLU A 32 -21.96 8.04 16.46
N SER A 33 -22.96 8.86 16.80
CA SER A 33 -24.15 9.06 15.99
C SER A 33 -23.91 9.58 14.56
N ASP A 34 -22.74 10.11 14.30
CA ASP A 34 -22.31 10.62 12.99
C ASP A 34 -21.49 9.62 12.16
N MET A 35 -21.27 8.42 12.67
CA MET A 35 -20.45 7.37 12.06
C MET A 35 -18.98 7.75 11.74
N GLN A 36 -18.49 8.88 12.25
CA GLN A 36 -17.11 9.32 12.03
C GLN A 36 -16.13 8.75 13.06
N ASN A 37 -16.64 8.36 14.22
CA ASN A 37 -15.84 7.84 15.32
C ASN A 37 -16.32 6.45 15.73
N CYS A 38 -15.94 5.44 14.95
CA CYS A 38 -16.21 4.06 15.30
C CYS A 38 -15.00 3.48 16.06
N GLN A 39 -15.28 2.80 17.17
CA GLN A 39 -14.27 2.14 17.99
C GLN A 39 -14.53 0.65 18.08
N PHE A 40 -13.48 -0.14 17.97
CA PHE A 40 -13.55 -1.55 18.29
C PHE A 40 -13.51 -1.70 19.82
N VAL A 41 -14.61 -2.19 20.39
CA VAL A 41 -14.79 -2.38 21.85
C VAL A 41 -14.77 -3.86 22.25
N GLY A 42 -14.63 -4.76 21.28
CA GLY A 42 -14.52 -6.19 21.52
C GLY A 42 -13.22 -6.56 22.23
N ASN A 43 -13.21 -7.73 22.82
CA ASN A 43 -11.98 -8.29 23.37
C ASN A 43 -11.00 -8.48 22.20
N ASN A 44 -9.87 -7.78 22.25
CA ASN A 44 -8.76 -8.13 21.37
C ASN A 44 -8.54 -9.62 21.49
N PRO A 45 -8.68 -10.39 20.41
CA PRO A 45 -8.29 -11.78 20.46
C PRO A 45 -6.85 -11.76 20.98
N THR A 46 -6.62 -12.35 22.11
CA THR A 46 -5.27 -12.61 22.58
C THR A 46 -4.63 -13.37 21.44
N VAL A 47 -3.77 -12.69 20.68
CA VAL A 47 -2.97 -13.31 19.64
C VAL A 47 -2.00 -14.24 20.35
N ASN A 48 -2.56 -15.35 20.83
CA ASN A 48 -1.80 -16.46 21.37
C ASN A 48 -1.27 -17.23 20.17
N SER A 49 -0.04 -16.97 19.92
CA SER A 49 0.88 -17.69 19.05
C SER A 49 1.26 -16.96 17.77
N HIS A 50 2.51 -16.85 17.61
CA HIS A 50 3.33 -16.41 16.51
C HIS A 50 3.20 -17.28 15.22
N THR A 51 2.01 -17.77 14.89
CA THR A 51 1.78 -18.70 13.78
C THR A 51 1.02 -18.05 12.60
N GLY A 52 1.08 -16.76 12.48
CA GLY A 52 0.39 -16.02 11.41
C GLY A 52 1.12 -14.73 11.05
N PHE A 53 0.51 -13.97 10.18
CA PHE A 53 0.96 -12.60 9.91
C PHE A 53 0.71 -11.70 11.11
N ASN A 54 1.67 -10.84 11.42
CA ASN A 54 1.50 -9.73 12.35
C ASN A 54 1.55 -8.44 11.53
N VAL A 55 0.49 -7.64 11.58
CA VAL A 55 0.37 -6.40 10.81
C VAL A 55 0.33 -5.23 11.75
N THR A 56 1.26 -4.29 11.59
CA THR A 56 1.29 -3.03 12.31
C THR A 56 0.96 -1.91 11.34
N TRP A 57 -0.09 -1.15 11.62
CA TRP A 57 -0.43 0.03 10.85
C TRP A 57 0.52 1.19 11.20
N LEU A 58 1.11 1.82 10.20
CA LEU A 58 2.07 2.91 10.34
C LEU A 58 1.48 4.28 9.97
N GLY A 59 0.22 4.32 9.61
CA GLY A 59 -0.49 5.52 9.16
C GLY A 59 -0.82 5.47 7.67
N HIS A 60 -1.95 6.09 7.28
CA HIS A 60 -2.50 6.07 5.93
C HIS A 60 -2.54 4.64 5.36
N ALA A 61 -1.87 4.39 4.25
CA ALA A 61 -1.77 3.07 3.61
C ALA A 61 -0.47 2.32 3.96
N SER A 62 0.31 2.81 4.93
CA SER A 62 1.60 2.23 5.30
C SER A 62 1.47 1.17 6.37
N PHE A 63 2.07 0.00 6.15
CA PHE A 63 2.06 -1.12 7.10
C PHE A 63 3.42 -1.77 7.25
N LEU A 64 3.68 -2.28 8.45
CA LEU A 64 4.76 -3.21 8.72
C LEU A 64 4.16 -4.61 8.88
N LEU A 65 4.57 -5.52 8.03
CA LEU A 65 4.15 -6.91 8.02
C LEU A 65 5.30 -7.80 8.51
N ASN A 66 5.05 -8.57 9.58
CA ASN A 66 5.90 -9.69 9.93
C ASN A 66 5.19 -10.97 9.49
N THR A 67 5.84 -11.74 8.64
CA THR A 67 5.28 -12.96 8.07
C THR A 67 5.34 -14.12 9.07
N ALA A 68 4.57 -15.17 8.81
CA ALA A 68 4.59 -16.36 9.63
C ALA A 68 5.94 -17.09 9.65
N SER A 69 6.74 -16.94 8.60
CA SER A 69 8.08 -17.49 8.46
C SER A 69 9.20 -16.58 8.98
N GLY A 70 8.86 -15.36 9.38
CA GLY A 70 9.76 -14.44 10.09
C GLY A 70 10.32 -13.30 9.25
N GLU A 71 9.97 -13.20 7.96
CA GLU A 71 10.39 -12.04 7.15
C GLU A 71 9.63 -10.78 7.57
N GLN A 72 10.32 -9.65 7.49
CA GLN A 72 9.77 -8.33 7.76
C GLN A 72 9.64 -7.52 6.46
N ILE A 73 8.43 -7.11 6.16
CA ILE A 73 8.08 -6.44 4.91
C ILE A 73 7.40 -5.11 5.22
N LEU A 74 7.87 -4.02 4.61
CA LEU A 74 7.18 -2.74 4.62
C LEU A 74 6.30 -2.62 3.38
N ILE A 75 5.07 -2.16 3.57
CA ILE A 75 4.07 -1.98 2.53
C ILE A 75 3.75 -0.49 2.43
N ASP A 76 3.90 0.09 1.24
CA ASP A 76 3.66 1.50 0.92
C ASP A 76 4.19 2.45 2.01
N PRO A 77 5.47 2.32 2.45
CA PRO A 77 5.99 3.13 3.52
C PRO A 77 6.13 4.60 3.10
N VAL A 78 5.44 5.48 3.83
CA VAL A 78 5.56 6.94 3.73
C VAL A 78 5.73 7.49 5.13
N PHE A 79 6.92 7.99 5.45
CA PHE A 79 7.30 8.49 6.77
C PHE A 79 7.04 9.99 6.93
N GLY A 80 7.01 10.73 5.83
CA GLY A 80 6.67 12.14 5.80
C GLY A 80 5.19 12.42 5.59
N GLN A 81 4.87 13.67 5.34
CA GLN A 81 3.51 14.08 5.01
C GLN A 81 3.13 13.61 3.60
N PHE A 82 3.80 14.16 2.61
CA PHE A 82 3.70 13.82 1.18
C PHE A 82 5.01 14.21 0.51
N ASP A 83 5.26 13.74 -0.70
CA ASP A 83 6.42 14.16 -1.47
C ASP A 83 6.22 15.56 -2.11
N TRP A 84 7.31 16.22 -2.49
CA TRP A 84 7.27 17.46 -3.27
C TRP A 84 6.68 17.19 -4.69
N PRO A 85 5.82 18.02 -5.28
CA PRO A 85 5.41 19.37 -4.83
C PRO A 85 4.13 19.39 -3.96
N VAL A 86 3.51 18.25 -3.68
CA VAL A 86 2.23 18.17 -2.97
C VAL A 86 2.35 18.73 -1.55
N ASN A 87 3.44 18.41 -0.86
CA ASN A 87 3.74 18.97 0.46
C ASN A 87 3.76 20.50 0.48
N TRP A 88 4.33 21.11 -0.55
CA TRP A 88 4.38 22.56 -0.65
C TRP A 88 2.99 23.16 -0.92
N ALA A 89 2.22 22.55 -1.82
CA ALA A 89 0.87 23.00 -2.12
C ALA A 89 -0.06 22.92 -0.90
N PHE A 90 0.02 21.84 -0.13
CA PHE A 90 -0.80 21.66 1.06
C PHE A 90 -0.40 22.55 2.24
N ARG A 91 0.85 22.99 2.33
CA ARG A 91 1.26 24.01 3.31
C ARG A 91 0.61 25.38 3.04
N LEU A 92 0.20 25.65 1.81
CA LEU A 92 -0.51 26.89 1.44
C LEU A 92 -2.03 26.75 1.64
N ALA A 93 -2.57 25.54 1.62
CA ALA A 93 -3.98 25.25 1.86
C ALA A 93 -4.12 24.69 3.28
N GLU A 94 -4.47 25.56 4.25
CA GLU A 94 -4.72 25.13 5.63
C GLU A 94 -5.75 23.99 5.66
N GLY A 95 -5.45 22.90 6.38
CA GLY A 95 -6.38 21.81 6.65
C GLY A 95 -6.10 20.48 5.93
N PHE A 96 -5.05 20.37 5.12
CA PHE A 96 -4.67 19.13 4.42
C PHE A 96 -3.36 18.53 4.98
N SER A 97 -3.23 18.39 6.27
CA SER A 97 -2.14 17.61 6.86
C SER A 97 -2.66 16.21 7.19
N ARG A 98 -1.94 15.17 6.77
CA ARG A 98 -2.20 13.84 7.33
C ARG A 98 -1.68 13.80 8.77
N ASN A 99 -2.26 12.94 9.58
CA ASN A 99 -1.71 12.63 10.90
C ASN A 99 -0.26 12.16 10.76
N GLU A 100 0.57 12.49 11.72
CA GLU A 100 1.96 12.04 11.71
C GLU A 100 2.00 10.51 11.64
N PRO A 101 2.76 9.94 10.69
CA PRO A 101 2.94 8.49 10.60
C PRO A 101 3.58 7.97 11.89
N ALA A 102 3.31 6.72 12.23
CA ALA A 102 4.02 6.07 13.31
C ALA A 102 5.51 5.95 12.95
N GLU A 103 6.38 6.37 13.85
CA GLU A 103 7.82 6.21 13.66
C GLU A 103 8.18 4.72 13.58
N VAL A 104 8.91 4.36 12.55
CA VAL A 104 9.52 3.04 12.43
C VAL A 104 10.94 3.18 12.97
N GLY A 105 11.22 2.58 14.11
CA GLY A 105 12.54 2.66 14.72
C GLY A 105 13.64 2.10 13.79
N GLU A 106 14.84 2.66 13.88
CA GLU A 106 16.01 2.26 13.08
C GLU A 106 16.26 0.74 13.12
N ASP A 107 16.04 0.11 14.26
CA ASP A 107 16.20 -1.34 14.43
C ASP A 107 15.25 -2.13 13.51
N LYS A 108 14.02 -1.66 13.34
CA LYS A 108 13.03 -2.28 12.45
C LYS A 108 13.38 -2.05 10.99
N LEU A 109 13.81 -0.83 10.64
CA LEU A 109 14.30 -0.55 9.29
C LEU A 109 15.51 -1.42 8.95
N ALA A 110 16.44 -1.57 9.89
CA ALA A 110 17.60 -2.45 9.71
C ALA A 110 17.26 -3.94 9.59
N GLN A 111 16.10 -4.38 10.04
CA GLN A 111 15.61 -5.76 9.93
C GLN A 111 14.72 -6.00 8.72
N THR A 112 14.33 -4.96 7.99
CA THR A 112 13.46 -5.07 6.82
C THR A 112 14.12 -5.91 5.72
N ASP A 113 13.42 -6.94 5.28
CA ASP A 113 13.86 -7.84 4.20
C ASP A 113 13.39 -7.35 2.84
N ALA A 114 12.16 -6.85 2.77
CA ALA A 114 11.62 -6.29 1.55
C ALA A 114 10.76 -5.04 1.80
N VAL A 115 10.67 -4.21 0.77
CA VAL A 115 9.72 -3.10 0.68
C VAL A 115 8.89 -3.31 -0.57
N VAL A 116 7.58 -3.21 -0.44
CA VAL A 116 6.66 -3.30 -1.58
C VAL A 116 5.88 -2.00 -1.74
N TYR A 117 5.71 -1.56 -2.98
CA TYR A 117 4.87 -0.40 -3.33
C TYR A 117 3.74 -0.84 -4.24
N SER A 118 2.51 -0.39 -3.93
CA SER A 118 1.34 -0.69 -4.74
C SER A 118 1.27 0.16 -6.00
N HIS A 119 1.59 1.42 -5.91
CA HIS A 119 1.60 2.39 -7.01
C HIS A 119 2.36 3.67 -6.63
N ILE A 120 2.42 4.62 -7.56
CA ILE A 120 3.34 5.77 -7.47
C ILE A 120 2.71 7.04 -6.86
N HIS A 121 1.46 7.06 -6.45
CA HIS A 121 0.84 8.25 -5.87
C HIS A 121 1.60 8.78 -4.64
N TYR A 122 1.45 10.07 -4.36
CA TYR A 122 2.25 10.76 -3.33
C TYR A 122 2.02 10.27 -1.91
N ASP A 123 0.88 9.69 -1.64
CA ASP A 123 0.46 9.14 -0.36
C ASP A 123 0.84 7.66 -0.16
N HIS A 124 1.36 7.01 -1.20
CA HIS A 124 1.88 5.65 -1.17
C HIS A 124 3.39 5.59 -1.39
N PHE A 125 3.97 6.58 -2.04
CA PHE A 125 5.39 6.62 -2.36
C PHE A 125 5.97 8.02 -2.16
N ASN A 126 7.00 8.12 -1.30
CA ASN A 126 7.77 9.33 -1.08
C ASN A 126 9.23 9.08 -1.46
N LYS A 127 9.74 9.82 -2.45
CA LYS A 127 11.13 9.69 -2.92
C LYS A 127 12.15 9.99 -1.84
N ALA A 128 11.84 10.90 -0.92
CA ALA A 128 12.75 11.27 0.16
C ALA A 128 12.97 10.10 1.14
N ASP A 129 11.93 9.27 1.36
CA ASP A 129 11.97 8.16 2.31
C ASP A 129 12.85 7.00 1.81
N ILE A 130 13.13 6.92 0.50
CA ILE A 130 14.00 5.88 -0.08
C ILE A 130 15.40 5.91 0.54
N ALA A 131 15.94 7.10 0.83
CA ALA A 131 17.25 7.22 1.45
C ALA A 131 17.25 6.69 2.90
N GLU A 132 16.16 6.87 3.63
CA GLU A 132 15.99 6.38 5.00
C GLU A 132 15.79 4.86 5.02
N LEU A 133 15.00 4.33 4.10
CA LEU A 133 14.81 2.89 3.92
C LEU A 133 16.12 2.17 3.53
N GLY A 134 17.00 2.87 2.82
CA GLY A 134 18.33 2.40 2.48
C GLY A 134 18.38 1.32 1.39
N THR A 135 19.54 0.71 1.23
CA THR A 135 19.83 -0.24 0.14
C THR A 135 19.79 -1.71 0.58
N LYS A 136 19.51 -1.98 1.85
CA LYS A 136 19.48 -3.34 2.39
C LYS A 136 18.29 -4.16 1.91
N PRO A 137 17.03 -3.65 1.96
CA PRO A 137 15.88 -4.45 1.57
C PRO A 137 15.82 -4.66 0.06
N GLU A 138 15.16 -5.74 -0.36
CA GLU A 138 14.74 -5.92 -1.75
C GLU A 138 13.45 -5.10 -1.98
N TYR A 139 13.43 -4.29 -3.03
CA TYR A 139 12.26 -3.48 -3.41
C TYR A 139 11.47 -4.21 -4.49
N LEU A 140 10.23 -4.58 -4.19
CA LEU A 140 9.30 -5.13 -5.17
C LEU A 140 8.33 -4.02 -5.56
N VAL A 141 8.34 -3.66 -6.83
CA VAL A 141 7.63 -2.48 -7.31
C VAL A 141 6.90 -2.80 -8.62
N PRO A 142 5.85 -2.06 -8.97
CA PRO A 142 5.20 -2.20 -10.27
C PRO A 142 6.14 -1.90 -11.45
N LEU A 143 5.83 -2.40 -12.64
CA LEU A 143 6.56 -2.06 -13.87
C LEU A 143 6.59 -0.54 -14.10
N GLY A 144 7.72 -0.01 -14.53
CA GLY A 144 7.98 1.41 -14.77
C GLY A 144 8.34 2.19 -13.51
N PHE A 145 8.29 1.58 -12.33
CA PHE A 145 8.50 2.27 -11.07
C PHE A 145 9.98 2.52 -10.75
N ALA A 146 10.88 1.66 -11.26
CA ALA A 146 12.31 1.71 -10.94
C ALA A 146 13.00 3.03 -11.32
N GLU A 147 12.49 3.74 -12.31
CA GLU A 147 13.02 5.04 -12.74
C GLU A 147 12.91 6.15 -11.68
N HIS A 148 12.03 5.96 -10.68
CA HIS A 148 11.83 6.91 -9.58
C HIS A 148 12.82 6.71 -8.42
N PHE A 149 13.60 5.64 -8.45
CA PHE A 149 14.64 5.38 -7.46
C PHE A 149 15.94 6.13 -7.79
N PRO A 150 16.74 6.47 -6.77
CA PRO A 150 18.10 6.97 -6.99
C PRO A 150 18.96 5.94 -7.75
N ASN A 151 19.82 6.44 -8.62
CA ASN A 151 20.51 5.64 -9.66
C ASN A 151 21.47 4.55 -9.19
N ARG A 152 21.69 4.25 -7.92
CA ARG A 152 22.68 3.25 -7.48
C ARG A 152 22.35 2.57 -6.16
N GLY A 153 22.68 1.28 -6.10
CA GLY A 153 22.78 0.50 -4.86
C GLY A 153 21.51 -0.21 -4.41
N TYR A 154 20.36 0.08 -5.00
CA TYR A 154 19.09 -0.54 -4.64
C TYR A 154 18.86 -1.84 -5.40
N THR A 155 18.42 -2.88 -4.70
CA THR A 155 17.98 -4.12 -5.33
C THR A 155 16.49 -3.99 -5.65
N ILE A 156 16.17 -3.69 -6.91
CA ILE A 156 14.79 -3.43 -7.35
C ILE A 156 14.35 -4.55 -8.28
N LYS A 157 13.18 -5.11 -7.98
CA LYS A 157 12.47 -6.06 -8.84
C LYS A 157 11.14 -5.47 -9.29
N GLU A 158 11.06 -5.11 -10.56
CA GLU A 158 9.78 -4.72 -11.16
C GLU A 158 8.90 -5.93 -11.42
N MET A 159 7.63 -5.79 -11.08
CA MET A 159 6.60 -6.84 -11.11
C MET A 159 5.47 -6.46 -12.06
N ALA A 160 5.09 -7.39 -12.93
CA ALA A 160 3.86 -7.32 -13.69
C ALA A 160 2.72 -8.00 -12.93
N TRP A 161 1.48 -7.70 -13.26
CA TRP A 161 0.33 -8.45 -12.72
C TRP A 161 0.49 -9.96 -12.96
N TYR A 162 0.06 -10.73 -11.97
CA TYR A 162 0.13 -12.21 -11.95
C TYR A 162 1.57 -12.77 -11.92
N THR A 163 2.55 -11.94 -11.61
CA THR A 163 3.90 -12.44 -11.33
C THR A 163 4.13 -12.59 -9.84
N SER A 164 5.09 -13.40 -9.48
CA SER A 164 5.46 -13.66 -8.09
C SER A 164 6.96 -13.63 -7.88
N LYS A 165 7.34 -13.37 -6.64
CA LYS A 165 8.73 -13.38 -6.16
C LYS A 165 8.74 -13.89 -4.73
N SER A 166 9.71 -14.73 -4.39
CA SER A 166 9.92 -15.15 -3.01
C SER A 166 10.94 -14.25 -2.31
N VAL A 167 10.60 -13.86 -1.09
CA VAL A 167 11.50 -13.22 -0.13
C VAL A 167 11.56 -14.16 1.07
N GLY A 168 12.72 -14.72 1.33
CA GLY A 168 12.85 -15.82 2.28
C GLY A 168 11.92 -16.99 1.90
N LYS A 169 11.02 -17.37 2.81
CA LYS A 169 10.01 -18.42 2.60
C LYS A 169 8.64 -17.88 2.22
N THR A 170 8.47 -16.57 2.21
CA THR A 170 7.21 -15.91 1.82
C THR A 170 7.17 -15.71 0.30
N SER A 171 6.10 -16.17 -0.33
CA SER A 171 5.80 -15.86 -1.72
C SER A 171 4.97 -14.59 -1.80
N ILE A 172 5.40 -13.65 -2.64
CA ILE A 172 4.78 -12.34 -2.82
C ILE A 172 4.31 -12.24 -4.26
N HIS A 173 3.01 -12.02 -4.45
CA HIS A 173 2.38 -11.95 -5.77
C HIS A 173 1.87 -10.53 -6.01
N PHE A 174 2.08 -10.01 -7.21
CA PHE A 174 1.51 -8.74 -7.63
C PHE A 174 0.24 -8.99 -8.43
N VAL A 175 -0.86 -8.37 -8.03
CA VAL A 175 -2.19 -8.62 -8.59
C VAL A 175 -2.85 -7.34 -9.08
N PRO A 176 -3.76 -7.42 -10.07
CA PRO A 176 -4.45 -6.24 -10.59
C PRO A 176 -5.25 -5.47 -9.54
N ALA A 177 -5.39 -4.18 -9.76
CA ALA A 177 -6.34 -3.30 -9.09
C ALA A 177 -7.05 -2.44 -10.12
N HIS A 178 -8.23 -1.91 -9.79
CA HIS A 178 -8.94 -0.96 -10.63
C HIS A 178 -8.60 0.45 -10.16
N HIS A 179 -7.53 0.99 -10.69
CA HIS A 179 -6.98 2.27 -10.28
C HIS A 179 -6.28 2.96 -11.47
N PHE A 180 -5.42 3.89 -11.19
CA PHE A 180 -4.56 4.58 -12.14
C PHE A 180 -3.26 4.99 -11.44
N SER A 181 -2.30 5.48 -12.20
CA SER A 181 -1.00 5.86 -11.66
C SER A 181 -0.52 7.15 -12.30
N ASN A 182 -0.19 8.15 -11.49
CA ASN A 182 0.47 9.38 -11.92
C ASN A 182 1.15 10.09 -10.74
N ARG A 183 2.09 10.97 -11.04
CA ARG A 183 2.70 11.92 -10.08
C ARG A 183 2.71 13.34 -10.60
N ILE A 184 2.81 13.53 -11.91
CA ILE A 184 2.95 14.85 -12.54
C ILE A 184 1.69 15.14 -13.33
N TRP A 185 0.87 16.03 -12.80
CA TRP A 185 -0.39 16.47 -13.41
C TRP A 185 -0.38 17.95 -13.77
N VAL A 186 0.80 18.45 -14.18
CA VAL A 186 0.91 19.80 -14.71
C VAL A 186 0.61 19.73 -16.21
N PRO A 187 -0.59 20.13 -16.64
CA PRO A 187 -0.98 20.05 -18.04
C PRO A 187 0.05 20.75 -18.93
N TYR A 188 0.37 20.14 -20.06
CA TYR A 188 1.23 20.66 -21.13
C TYR A 188 2.75 20.68 -20.88
N LEU A 189 3.24 20.28 -19.70
CA LEU A 189 4.68 20.22 -19.45
C LEU A 189 5.23 18.80 -19.47
N TYR A 190 4.60 17.93 -18.73
CA TYR A 190 4.94 16.50 -18.67
C TYR A 190 3.76 15.75 -18.05
N GLU A 191 3.33 14.69 -18.70
CA GLU A 191 2.26 13.83 -18.20
C GLU A 191 2.82 12.42 -18.04
N ASP A 192 2.78 11.90 -16.82
CA ASP A 192 3.18 10.53 -16.49
C ASP A 192 1.98 9.61 -16.22
N ASP A 193 0.79 10.02 -16.68
CA ASP A 193 -0.44 9.24 -16.50
C ASP A 193 -0.26 7.82 -16.98
N ASN A 194 -0.40 6.86 -16.04
CA ASN A 194 -0.29 5.42 -16.31
C ASN A 194 1.04 4.97 -16.94
N ALA A 195 2.11 5.74 -16.76
CA ALA A 195 3.46 5.35 -17.18
C ALA A 195 4.04 4.25 -16.27
N THR A 196 3.58 4.16 -15.03
CA THR A 196 3.86 3.08 -14.10
C THR A 196 2.64 2.21 -13.89
N LEU A 197 2.84 0.92 -13.67
CA LEU A 197 1.77 0.00 -13.32
C LEU A 197 1.30 0.25 -11.87
N TRP A 198 0.16 -0.29 -11.49
CA TRP A 198 -0.42 -0.26 -10.14
C TRP A 198 -1.03 -1.62 -9.79
N GLY A 199 -1.24 -1.90 -8.51
CA GLY A 199 -1.88 -3.15 -8.10
C GLY A 199 -1.88 -3.38 -6.61
N GLY A 200 -2.34 -4.54 -6.23
CA GLY A 200 -2.28 -5.05 -4.88
C GLY A 200 -1.22 -6.13 -4.71
N TRP A 201 -1.02 -6.56 -3.49
CA TRP A 201 -0.05 -7.58 -3.12
C TRP A 201 -0.71 -8.72 -2.36
N VAL A 202 -0.37 -9.95 -2.72
CA VAL A 202 -0.74 -11.15 -1.97
C VAL A 202 0.52 -11.75 -1.39
N PHE A 203 0.50 -12.01 -0.08
CA PHE A 203 1.58 -12.63 0.65
C PHE A 203 1.15 -14.02 1.12
N GLU A 204 1.93 -15.03 0.77
CA GLU A 204 1.71 -16.41 1.19
C GLU A 204 2.87 -16.89 2.04
N SER A 205 2.60 -17.27 3.28
CA SER A 205 3.62 -17.73 4.23
C SER A 205 3.03 -18.77 5.15
N GLU A 206 3.70 -19.94 5.28
CA GLU A 206 3.32 -21.05 6.17
C GLU A 206 1.83 -21.43 6.04
N GLY A 207 1.32 -21.48 4.79
CA GLY A 207 -0.07 -21.85 4.50
C GLY A 207 -1.12 -20.80 4.88
N LYS A 208 -0.69 -19.58 5.15
CA LYS A 208 -1.54 -18.40 5.37
C LYS A 208 -1.41 -17.43 4.21
N THR A 209 -2.48 -16.72 3.93
CA THR A 209 -2.53 -15.72 2.88
C THR A 209 -3.01 -14.39 3.44
N LEU A 210 -2.32 -13.30 3.09
CA LEU A 210 -2.72 -11.93 3.37
C LEU A 210 -2.81 -11.18 2.06
N PHE A 211 -3.88 -10.43 1.87
CA PHE A 211 -4.07 -9.57 0.70
C PHE A 211 -4.06 -8.10 1.12
N PHE A 212 -3.23 -7.32 0.46
CA PHE A 212 -3.20 -5.87 0.51
C PHE A 212 -3.68 -5.32 -0.84
N ALA A 213 -4.81 -4.65 -0.84
CA ALA A 213 -5.46 -4.21 -2.07
C ALA A 213 -4.74 -3.04 -2.77
N GLY A 214 -3.97 -2.25 -2.01
CA GLY A 214 -3.58 -0.91 -2.47
C GLY A 214 -4.83 -0.05 -2.65
N ASP A 215 -4.75 0.94 -3.52
CA ASP A 215 -5.91 1.71 -3.95
C ASP A 215 -6.62 0.99 -5.09
N THR A 216 -7.93 0.78 -4.92
CA THR A 216 -8.73 0.13 -5.95
C THR A 216 -10.20 0.52 -5.86
N GLY A 217 -10.81 0.77 -7.02
CA GLY A 217 -12.25 0.70 -7.16
C GLY A 217 -12.73 -0.75 -7.12
N TYR A 218 -14.05 -0.93 -6.96
CA TYR A 218 -14.64 -2.26 -7.02
C TYR A 218 -14.40 -2.91 -8.39
N SER A 219 -13.97 -4.15 -8.39
CA SER A 219 -13.57 -4.85 -9.62
C SER A 219 -13.85 -6.35 -9.52
N PRO A 220 -14.09 -7.03 -10.66
CA PRO A 220 -14.21 -8.49 -10.69
C PRO A 220 -12.91 -9.24 -10.35
N HIS A 221 -11.83 -8.55 -10.01
CA HIS A 221 -10.59 -9.18 -9.55
C HIS A 221 -10.69 -9.76 -8.13
N PHE A 222 -11.69 -9.32 -7.34
CA PHE A 222 -11.90 -9.65 -5.94
C PHE A 222 -13.08 -10.55 -5.73
#